data_2a5ba9303d3d38905252e1fdf79603c2
#
_entry.id   2a5ba9303d3d38905252e1fdf79603c2
#
_cell.length_a   1.000
_cell.length_b   1.000
_cell.length_c   1.000
_cell.angle_alpha   90.00
_cell.angle_beta   90.00
_cell.angle_gamma   90.00
#
_symmetry.space_group_name_H-M   'P 1'
#
loop_
_entity.id
_entity.type
_entity.pdbx_description
1 polymer ?
#
loop_
_entity_poly.entity_id
_entity_poly.type
_entity_poly.pdbx_seq_one_letter_code
_entity_poly.pdbx_strand_id
1 'polypeptide(L)'
;MTEQSVNYDDVKRYRLDPDREQEMLKTAGECTFIWANKAGHPLGVTTAYVPVDGKIWMTATRERVRIKAIARDGRSAIVVSSKGTPMGGGKT
;
A
#
# COMPACT_ATOMS: atom_id res chain seq x y z
N MET A 1 -20.52 -15.47 8.93
CA MET A 1 -20.16 -14.04 8.90
C MET A 1 -21.07 -13.30 7.94
N THR A 2 -21.62 -12.22 8.41
CA THR A 2 -22.39 -11.39 7.53
C THR A 2 -21.43 -10.59 6.66
N GLU A 3 -21.54 -10.76 5.38
CA GLU A 3 -20.76 -9.97 4.48
C GLU A 3 -21.36 -8.58 4.35
N GLN A 4 -20.54 -7.60 4.62
CA GLN A 4 -20.92 -6.24 4.34
C GLN A 4 -20.29 -5.86 3.02
N SER A 5 -21.15 -5.63 2.05
CA SER A 5 -20.69 -5.12 0.78
C SER A 5 -20.15 -3.71 0.97
N VAL A 6 -18.96 -3.48 0.51
CA VAL A 6 -18.40 -2.12 0.50
C VAL A 6 -19.10 -1.35 -0.61
N ASN A 7 -19.77 -0.26 -0.24
CA ASN A 7 -20.33 0.64 -1.21
C ASN A 7 -19.26 1.60 -1.69
N TYR A 8 -18.78 1.41 -2.89
CA TYR A 8 -17.70 2.23 -3.46
C TYR A 8 -18.08 3.71 -3.57
N ASP A 9 -19.35 4.01 -3.76
CA ASP A 9 -19.79 5.41 -3.83
C ASP A 9 -19.65 6.09 -2.47
N ASP A 10 -19.91 5.36 -1.38
CA ASP A 10 -19.70 5.89 -0.03
C ASP A 10 -18.21 6.08 0.27
N VAL A 11 -17.38 5.15 -0.17
CA VAL A 11 -15.93 5.24 0.03
C VAL A 11 -15.34 6.42 -0.73
N LYS A 12 -15.83 6.70 -1.92
CA LYS A 12 -15.36 7.84 -2.73
C LYS A 12 -15.50 9.18 -2.03
N ARG A 13 -16.47 9.32 -1.15
CA ARG A 13 -16.66 10.56 -0.38
C ARG A 13 -15.51 10.86 0.57
N TYR A 14 -14.76 9.83 0.93
CA TYR A 14 -13.65 9.96 1.88
C TYR A 14 -12.29 9.90 1.18
N ARG A 15 -12.29 9.97 -0.13
CA ARG A 15 -11.06 9.96 -0.90
C ARG A 15 -10.24 11.21 -0.61
N LEU A 16 -8.95 11.03 -0.45
CA LEU A 16 -8.04 12.16 -0.27
C LEU A 16 -7.99 13.02 -1.54
N ASP A 17 -7.82 14.32 -1.33
CA ASP A 17 -7.48 15.23 -2.42
C ASP A 17 -6.23 14.72 -3.13
N PRO A 18 -6.20 14.71 -4.48
CA PRO A 18 -5.05 14.22 -5.24
C PRO A 18 -3.72 14.85 -4.85
N ASP A 19 -3.70 16.15 -4.56
CA ASP A 19 -2.47 16.82 -4.15
C ASP A 19 -1.98 16.32 -2.79
N ARG A 20 -2.91 16.11 -1.88
CA ARG A 20 -2.59 15.59 -0.56
C ARG A 20 -2.14 14.12 -0.63
N GLU A 21 -2.74 13.34 -1.51
CA GLU A 21 -2.35 11.97 -1.74
C GLU A 21 -0.90 11.90 -2.24
N GLN A 22 -0.54 12.74 -3.20
CA GLN A 22 0.81 12.81 -3.72
C GLN A 22 1.81 13.25 -2.66
N GLU A 23 1.45 14.23 -1.86
CA GLU A 23 2.29 14.68 -0.77
C GLU A 23 2.52 13.58 0.26
N MET A 24 1.48 12.84 0.61
CA MET A 24 1.58 11.71 1.54
C MET A 24 2.52 10.64 0.99
N LEU A 25 2.40 10.29 -0.29
CA LEU A 25 3.29 9.32 -0.92
C LEU A 25 4.75 9.77 -0.88
N LYS A 26 5.01 11.07 -1.04
CA LYS A 26 6.37 11.60 -0.99
C LYS A 26 6.97 11.60 0.40
N THR A 27 6.14 11.82 1.42
CA THR A 27 6.65 12.09 2.77
C THR A 27 6.63 10.89 3.70
N ALA A 28 5.78 9.91 3.44
CA ALA A 28 5.62 8.80 4.37
C ALA A 28 6.85 7.88 4.44
N GLY A 29 7.45 7.55 3.32
CA GLY A 29 8.67 6.74 3.26
C GLY A 29 8.51 5.25 3.58
N GLU A 30 7.40 4.85 4.16
CA GLU A 30 7.08 3.46 4.49
C GLU A 30 5.68 3.11 4.05
N CYS A 31 5.49 1.87 3.69
CA CYS A 31 4.16 1.35 3.34
C CYS A 31 4.01 -0.08 3.87
N THR A 32 2.78 -0.54 3.92
CA THR A 32 2.51 -1.97 4.03
C THR A 32 2.34 -2.50 2.62
N PHE A 33 3.23 -3.39 2.21
CA PHE A 33 3.16 -4.02 0.91
C PHE A 33 2.44 -5.35 1.02
N ILE A 34 1.42 -5.56 0.21
CA ILE A 34 0.52 -6.72 0.30
C ILE A 34 0.58 -7.50 -1.01
N TRP A 35 0.71 -8.81 -0.88
CA TRP A 35 0.72 -9.74 -2.02
C TRP A 35 -0.06 -11.00 -1.70
N ALA A 36 -0.29 -11.84 -2.69
CA ALA A 36 -0.98 -13.11 -2.51
C ALA A 36 0.01 -14.27 -2.49
N ASN A 37 -0.14 -15.18 -1.53
CA ASN A 37 0.68 -16.39 -1.49
C ASN A 37 0.13 -17.44 -2.46
N LYS A 38 0.76 -18.62 -2.50
CA LYS A 38 0.36 -19.71 -3.39
C LYS A 38 -1.09 -20.13 -3.21
N ALA A 39 -1.56 -20.10 -1.98
CA ALA A 39 -2.93 -20.48 -1.65
C ALA A 39 -3.94 -19.39 -1.92
N GLY A 40 -3.48 -18.21 -2.37
CA GLY A 40 -4.34 -17.07 -2.63
C GLY A 40 -4.63 -16.20 -1.41
N HIS A 41 -3.98 -16.45 -0.29
CA HIS A 41 -4.17 -15.65 0.91
C HIS A 41 -3.30 -14.38 0.85
N PRO A 42 -3.82 -13.24 1.32
CA PRO A 42 -3.03 -12.01 1.36
C PRO A 42 -2.03 -12.04 2.51
N LEU A 43 -0.84 -11.55 2.23
CA LEU A 43 0.21 -11.35 3.21
C LEU A 43 0.72 -9.93 3.08
N GLY A 44 1.22 -9.36 4.17
CA GLY A 44 1.71 -7.99 4.15
C GLY A 44 2.97 -7.82 4.99
N VAL A 45 3.77 -6.84 4.61
CA VAL A 45 4.98 -6.48 5.34
C VAL A 45 5.17 -4.98 5.26
N THR A 46 5.67 -4.40 6.36
CA THR A 46 6.06 -2.99 6.33
C THR A 46 7.44 -2.88 5.69
N THR A 47 7.55 -2.00 4.72
CA THR A 47 8.80 -1.79 4.00
C THR A 47 8.94 -0.33 3.59
N ALA A 48 10.19 0.12 3.46
CA ALA A 48 10.47 1.43 2.92
C ALA A 48 10.23 1.44 1.41
N TYR A 49 9.90 2.60 0.89
CA TYR A 49 9.74 2.80 -0.53
C TYR A 49 10.24 4.17 -0.96
N VAL A 50 10.48 4.32 -2.26
CA VAL A 50 10.84 5.60 -2.84
C VAL A 50 9.93 5.88 -4.04
N PRO A 51 9.20 7.00 -4.03
CA PRO A 51 8.40 7.37 -5.19
C PRO A 51 9.26 8.12 -6.22
N VAL A 52 9.26 7.62 -7.45
CA VAL A 52 10.00 8.24 -8.56
C VAL A 52 9.18 8.12 -9.83
N ASP A 53 8.91 9.24 -10.47
CA ASP A 53 8.23 9.29 -11.77
C ASP A 53 6.90 8.52 -11.80
N GLY A 54 6.09 8.69 -10.77
CA GLY A 54 4.79 8.04 -10.68
C GLY A 54 4.84 6.56 -10.34
N LYS A 55 6.03 6.06 -10.00
CA LYS A 55 6.22 4.65 -9.62
C LYS A 55 6.70 4.56 -8.18
N ILE A 56 6.38 3.43 -7.58
CA ILE A 56 6.82 3.13 -6.22
C ILE A 56 7.92 2.07 -6.30
N TRP A 57 9.10 2.42 -5.81
CA TRP A 57 10.26 1.53 -5.84
C TRP A 57 10.52 0.98 -4.45
N MET A 58 10.74 -0.32 -4.38
CA MET A 58 11.08 -1.03 -3.15
C MET A 58 12.22 -1.98 -3.44
N THR A 59 13.00 -2.32 -2.42
CA THR A 59 14.08 -3.29 -2.55
C THR A 59 13.78 -4.51 -1.71
N ALA A 60 14.25 -5.65 -2.18
CA ALA A 60 14.20 -6.90 -1.44
C ALA A 60 15.25 -7.86 -2.00
N THR A 61 15.74 -8.76 -1.16
CA THR A 61 16.67 -9.78 -1.65
C THR A 61 15.89 -10.80 -2.49
N ARG A 62 16.60 -11.43 -3.42
CA ARG A 62 15.98 -12.41 -4.33
C ARG A 62 15.34 -13.59 -3.60
N GLU A 63 15.83 -13.91 -2.43
CA GLU A 63 15.37 -15.05 -1.63
C GLU A 63 14.06 -14.77 -0.91
N ARG A 64 13.65 -13.49 -0.86
CA ARG A 64 12.39 -13.16 -0.18
C ARG A 64 11.21 -13.82 -0.87
N VAL A 65 10.35 -14.42 -0.06
CA VAL A 65 9.15 -15.12 -0.57
C VAL A 65 8.27 -14.20 -1.40
N ARG A 66 8.19 -12.92 -1.04
CA ARG A 66 7.36 -11.97 -1.77
C ARG A 66 7.85 -11.72 -3.20
N ILE A 67 9.15 -11.84 -3.46
CA ILE A 67 9.67 -11.68 -4.82
C ILE A 67 9.18 -12.82 -5.70
N LYS A 68 9.25 -14.04 -5.20
CA LYS A 68 8.76 -15.22 -5.91
C LYS A 68 7.25 -15.17 -6.10
N ALA A 69 6.54 -14.69 -5.08
CA ALA A 69 5.09 -14.57 -5.13
C ALA A 69 4.65 -13.59 -6.21
N ILE A 70 5.29 -12.43 -6.31
CA ILE A 70 4.96 -11.42 -7.31
C ILE A 70 5.28 -11.89 -8.73
N ALA A 71 6.36 -12.63 -8.89
CA ALA A 71 6.70 -13.21 -10.20
C ALA A 71 5.63 -14.20 -10.67
N ARG A 72 4.99 -14.90 -9.73
CA ARG A 72 3.92 -15.85 -10.04
C ARG A 72 2.56 -15.16 -10.22
N ASP A 73 2.27 -14.18 -9.38
CA ASP A 73 1.01 -13.45 -9.37
C ASP A 73 1.30 -11.99 -9.01
N GLY A 74 1.20 -11.11 -10.00
CA GLY A 74 1.56 -9.71 -9.84
C GLY A 74 0.56 -8.87 -9.08
N ARG A 75 -0.57 -9.44 -8.67
CA ARG A 75 -1.57 -8.68 -7.92
C ARG A 75 -1.01 -8.29 -6.56
N SER A 76 -1.02 -7.00 -6.30
CA SER A 76 -0.45 -6.45 -5.06
C SER A 76 -1.11 -5.14 -4.71
N ALA A 77 -0.88 -4.69 -3.50
CA ALA A 77 -1.39 -3.42 -3.02
C ALA A 77 -0.39 -2.81 -2.04
N ILE A 78 -0.49 -1.51 -1.86
CA ILE A 78 0.23 -0.84 -0.78
C ILE A 78 -0.75 -0.04 0.06
N VAL A 79 -0.46 0.05 1.34
CA VAL A 79 -1.18 0.91 2.27
C VAL A 79 -0.19 1.88 2.86
N VAL A 80 -0.50 3.17 2.74
CA VAL A 80 0.34 4.25 3.25
C VAL A 80 -0.47 5.04 4.26
N SER A 81 0.13 5.35 5.40
CA SER A 81 -0.52 6.11 6.46
C SER A 81 0.30 7.36 6.76
N SER A 82 -0.39 8.45 7.09
CA SER A 82 0.25 9.67 7.53
C SER A 82 0.61 9.66 9.01
N LYS A 83 0.24 8.62 9.73
CA LYS A 83 0.52 8.51 11.15
C LYS A 83 2.03 8.56 11.38
N GLY A 84 2.47 9.44 12.26
CA GLY A 84 3.89 9.62 12.55
C GLY A 84 4.62 10.50 11.55
N THR A 85 3.94 11.04 10.55
CA THR A 85 4.53 11.98 9.61
C THR A 85 4.14 13.41 9.97
N PRO A 86 4.92 14.41 9.49
CA PRO A 86 4.55 15.82 9.71
C PRO A 86 3.20 16.21 9.13
N MET A 87 2.75 15.47 8.15
CA MET A 87 1.53 15.75 7.39
C MET A 87 0.25 15.51 8.16
N GLY A 88 0.18 14.43 8.90
CA GLY A 88 -1.11 13.89 9.29
C GLY A 88 -1.45 13.93 10.75
N GLY A 89 -0.51 14.09 11.64
CA GLY A 89 -0.79 14.06 13.06
C GLY A 89 -1.58 12.84 13.51
N GLY A 90 -1.39 11.70 12.86
CA GLY A 90 -2.11 10.48 13.16
C GLY A 90 -3.39 10.28 12.35
N LYS A 91 -3.68 11.18 11.43
CA LYS A 91 -4.83 11.05 10.52
C LYS A 91 -4.38 10.47 9.19
N THR A 92 -5.18 9.65 8.64
CA THR A 92 -4.93 9.08 7.31
C THR A 92 -5.72 9.81 6.25
#